data_f8fcc1fb7ca6b448b56600c589f0054d
#
_entry.id   f8fcc1fb7ca6b448b56600c589f0054d
#
_cell.length_a   1.000
_cell.length_b   1.000
_cell.length_c   1.000
_cell.angle_alpha   90.00
_cell.angle_beta   90.00
_cell.angle_gamma   90.00
#
_symmetry.space_group_name_H-M   'P 1'
#
loop_
_entity.id
_entity.type
_entity.pdbx_description
1 polymer ?
#
loop_
_entity_poly.entity_id
_entity_poly.type
_entity_poly.pdbx_seq_one_letter_code
_entity_poly.pdbx_strand_id
1 'polypeptide(L)'
;MPEMLEKILAMKLVHQKDKDGRTPLHCAASIGYLEGVQMLLDQSNLDPYQMDSDGFCPIHVASMRGNVDIVKKLLQVSSDSIELLSKRGQNILHVAAKYGKDNVVNFVLKEERLENFINEKDNGGNTPLHLATMHRHPKVVSSLTWDKRVDVNLVNDRGQTALDAVLSVKHPTTFDQVYLYDA
;
A
#
# COMPACT_ATOMS: atom_id res chain seq x y z
N MET A 1 2.12 23.65 10.18
CA MET A 1 2.72 22.32 9.94
C MET A 1 4.23 22.31 10.25
N PRO A 2 5.09 23.21 9.70
CA PRO A 2 6.54 23.20 10.01
C PRO A 2 6.86 23.28 11.50
N GLU A 3 6.23 24.21 12.22
CA GLU A 3 6.44 24.42 13.66
C GLU A 3 6.18 23.18 14.54
N MET A 4 5.17 22.38 14.19
CA MET A 4 4.88 21.15 14.94
C MET A 4 5.97 20.10 14.71
N LEU A 5 6.47 20.00 13.48
CA LEU A 5 7.56 19.07 13.16
C LEU A 5 8.86 19.48 13.82
N GLU A 6 9.21 20.78 13.82
CA GLU A 6 10.36 21.29 14.54
C GLU A 6 10.30 20.97 16.04
N LYS A 7 9.10 21.07 16.66
CA LYS A 7 8.90 20.66 18.06
C LYS A 7 9.11 19.15 18.25
N ILE A 8 8.60 18.32 17.33
CA ILE A 8 8.81 16.86 17.37
C ILE A 8 10.31 16.54 17.30
N LEU A 9 11.04 17.19 16.41
CA LEU A 9 12.49 17.00 16.26
C LEU A 9 13.25 17.48 17.50
N ALA A 10 12.94 18.69 17.98
CA ALA A 10 13.59 19.28 19.16
C ALA A 10 13.34 18.44 20.44
N MET A 11 12.17 17.84 20.58
CA MET A 11 11.80 16.98 21.70
C MET A 11 12.28 15.53 21.52
N LYS A 12 12.97 15.20 20.42
CA LYS A 12 13.39 13.82 20.09
C LYS A 12 12.22 12.80 20.04
N LEU A 13 11.03 13.25 19.64
CA LEU A 13 9.81 12.44 19.60
C LEU A 13 9.65 11.67 18.28
N VAL A 14 10.70 11.59 17.47
CA VAL A 14 10.67 10.98 16.13
C VAL A 14 10.31 9.48 16.15
N HIS A 15 10.49 8.82 17.29
CA HIS A 15 10.17 7.40 17.47
C HIS A 15 8.84 7.15 18.21
N GLN A 16 8.21 8.20 18.73
CA GLN A 16 6.97 8.02 19.47
C GLN A 16 5.84 7.58 18.55
N LYS A 17 5.08 6.61 19.02
CA LYS A 17 3.90 6.09 18.32
C LYS A 17 2.64 6.68 18.95
N ASP A 18 1.68 6.99 18.09
CA ASP A 18 0.33 7.32 18.52
C ASP A 18 -0.45 6.04 18.95
N LYS A 19 -1.73 6.20 19.31
CA LYS A 19 -2.63 5.10 19.69
C LYS A 19 -2.80 4.03 18.61
N ASP A 20 -2.59 4.39 17.35
CA ASP A 20 -2.69 3.52 16.19
C ASP A 20 -1.30 2.92 15.81
N GLY A 21 -0.30 3.12 16.66
CA GLY A 21 1.06 2.63 16.42
C GLY A 21 1.83 3.43 15.35
N ARG A 22 1.33 4.60 14.91
CA ARG A 22 1.91 5.40 13.85
C ARG A 22 3.00 6.30 14.39
N THR A 23 4.15 6.30 13.71
CA THR A 23 5.24 7.24 13.97
C THR A 23 4.96 8.57 13.26
N PRO A 24 5.69 9.66 13.58
CA PRO A 24 5.64 10.92 12.84
C PRO A 24 5.87 10.74 11.33
N LEU A 25 6.69 9.76 10.92
CA LEU A 25 6.93 9.46 9.51
C LEU A 25 5.68 8.88 8.82
N HIS A 26 4.90 8.04 9.50
CA HIS A 26 3.59 7.59 8.99
C HIS A 26 2.64 8.77 8.79
N CYS A 27 2.59 9.69 9.76
CA CYS A 27 1.75 10.88 9.68
C CYS A 27 2.15 11.78 8.50
N ALA A 28 3.45 12.09 8.37
CA ALA A 28 3.98 12.89 7.26
C ALA A 28 3.69 12.21 5.89
N ALA A 29 3.88 10.88 5.81
CA ALA A 29 3.58 10.09 4.63
C ALA A 29 2.08 10.10 4.27
N SER A 30 1.21 10.06 5.29
CA SER A 30 -0.25 10.08 5.10
C SER A 30 -0.77 11.39 4.53
N ILE A 31 -0.23 12.53 5.00
CA ILE A 31 -0.70 13.86 4.59
C ILE A 31 0.02 14.41 3.34
N GLY A 32 1.02 13.70 2.83
CA GLY A 32 1.76 14.13 1.64
C GLY A 32 2.81 15.19 1.91
N TYR A 33 3.32 15.32 3.16
CA TYR A 33 4.25 16.35 3.54
C TYR A 33 5.71 15.92 3.26
N LEU A 34 6.18 16.18 2.02
CA LEU A 34 7.48 15.73 1.51
C LEU A 34 8.66 16.32 2.30
N GLU A 35 8.64 17.64 2.60
CA GLU A 35 9.70 18.27 3.41
C GLU A 35 9.77 17.62 4.80
N GLY A 36 8.63 17.36 5.40
CA GLY A 36 8.57 16.68 6.70
C GLY A 36 9.12 15.25 6.66
N VAL A 37 8.85 14.51 5.59
CA VAL A 37 9.46 13.19 5.36
C VAL A 37 10.97 13.32 5.27
N GLN A 38 11.48 14.30 4.49
CA GLN A 38 12.91 14.53 4.36
C GLN A 38 13.58 14.87 5.71
N MET A 39 13.02 15.83 6.45
CA MET A 39 13.54 16.24 7.76
C MET A 39 13.58 15.09 8.77
N LEU A 40 12.59 14.20 8.73
CA LEU A 40 12.55 13.00 9.58
C LEU A 40 13.59 11.99 9.15
N LEU A 41 13.74 11.72 7.85
CA LEU A 41 14.73 10.77 7.31
C LEU A 41 16.17 11.21 7.55
N ASP A 42 16.42 12.51 7.66
CA ASP A 42 17.76 13.05 7.98
C ASP A 42 18.19 12.78 9.44
N GLN A 43 17.30 12.26 10.28
CA GLN A 43 17.65 11.87 11.65
C GLN A 43 18.41 10.53 11.64
N SER A 44 19.60 10.51 12.21
CA SER A 44 20.54 9.38 12.17
C SER A 44 20.04 8.07 12.80
N ASN A 45 19.00 8.15 13.64
CA ASN A 45 18.47 7.03 14.39
C ASN A 45 17.01 6.68 14.01
N LEU A 46 16.48 7.27 12.94
CA LEU A 46 15.14 6.96 12.49
C LEU A 46 15.11 5.59 11.79
N ASP A 47 14.18 4.74 12.20
CA ASP A 47 13.83 3.51 11.49
C ASP A 47 12.60 3.78 10.59
N PRO A 48 12.78 3.84 9.27
CA PRO A 48 11.70 4.11 8.33
C PRO A 48 10.78 2.90 8.09
N TYR A 49 11.09 1.74 8.66
CA TYR A 49 10.40 0.48 8.42
C TYR A 49 9.45 0.08 9.54
N GLN A 50 9.34 0.87 10.59
CA GLN A 50 8.42 0.59 11.68
C GLN A 50 7.00 0.41 11.15
N MET A 51 6.34 -0.65 11.61
CA MET A 51 4.94 -0.89 11.28
C MET A 51 4.01 -0.21 12.29
N ASP A 52 2.89 0.27 11.79
CA ASP A 52 1.75 0.67 12.59
C ASP A 52 0.93 -0.54 13.09
N SER A 53 -0.16 -0.30 13.81
CA SER A 53 -1.01 -1.37 14.36
C SER A 53 -1.68 -2.23 13.28
N ASP A 54 -1.93 -1.66 12.09
CA ASP A 54 -2.47 -2.37 10.92
C ASP A 54 -1.39 -3.15 10.15
N GLY A 55 -0.11 -2.98 10.53
CA GLY A 55 1.04 -3.63 9.91
C GLY A 55 1.53 -2.96 8.63
N PHE A 56 1.29 -1.66 8.49
CA PHE A 56 1.81 -0.86 7.40
C PHE A 56 3.03 -0.06 7.82
N CYS A 57 4.08 -0.06 6.98
CA CYS A 57 5.18 0.89 7.08
C CYS A 57 4.79 2.23 6.45
N PRO A 58 5.53 3.34 6.69
CA PRO A 58 5.26 4.65 6.09
C PRO A 58 5.10 4.63 4.57
N ILE A 59 5.88 3.80 3.86
CA ILE A 59 5.78 3.66 2.39
C ILE A 59 4.43 3.07 1.94
N HIS A 60 3.88 2.12 2.70
CA HIS A 60 2.55 1.58 2.44
C HIS A 60 1.48 2.64 2.64
N VAL A 61 1.62 3.47 3.70
CA VAL A 61 0.71 4.58 3.95
C VAL A 61 0.78 5.63 2.84
N ALA A 62 1.98 5.97 2.35
CA ALA A 62 2.15 6.84 1.19
C ALA A 62 1.45 6.27 -0.05
N SER A 63 1.61 4.96 -0.31
CA SER A 63 0.97 4.26 -1.43
C SER A 63 -0.56 4.26 -1.30
N MET A 64 -1.08 3.98 -0.11
CA MET A 64 -2.51 4.03 0.23
C MET A 64 -3.12 5.41 -0.03
N ARG A 65 -2.36 6.48 0.18
CA ARG A 65 -2.79 7.87 -0.02
C ARG A 65 -2.57 8.39 -1.44
N GLY A 66 -1.75 7.71 -2.23
CA GLY A 66 -1.40 8.13 -3.59
C GLY A 66 -0.26 9.17 -3.63
N ASN A 67 0.53 9.27 -2.57
CA ASN A 67 1.62 10.26 -2.43
C ASN A 67 2.89 9.75 -3.14
N VAL A 68 2.91 9.79 -4.46
CA VAL A 68 3.97 9.22 -5.32
C VAL A 68 5.36 9.78 -4.97
N ASP A 69 5.48 11.08 -4.70
CA ASP A 69 6.79 11.69 -4.41
C ASP A 69 7.37 11.19 -3.08
N ILE A 70 6.51 10.91 -2.11
CA ILE A 70 6.92 10.27 -0.86
C ILE A 70 7.30 8.81 -1.08
N VAL A 71 6.52 8.06 -1.89
CA VAL A 71 6.90 6.69 -2.28
C VAL A 71 8.28 6.68 -2.92
N LYS A 72 8.54 7.55 -3.89
CA LYS A 72 9.86 7.71 -4.53
C LYS A 72 10.96 8.01 -3.51
N LYS A 73 10.68 8.95 -2.59
CA LYS A 73 11.66 9.36 -1.57
C LYS A 73 12.01 8.22 -0.63
N LEU A 74 11.02 7.48 -0.14
CA LEU A 74 11.23 6.34 0.75
C LEU A 74 11.96 5.17 0.04
N LEU A 75 11.70 4.95 -1.25
CA LEU A 75 12.43 3.97 -2.07
C LEU A 75 13.89 4.36 -2.33
N GLN A 76 14.25 5.65 -2.25
CA GLN A 76 15.63 6.13 -2.43
C GLN A 76 16.49 5.94 -1.18
N VAL A 77 15.88 6.02 0.00
CA VAL A 77 16.61 5.98 1.28
C VAL A 77 17.11 4.58 1.58
N SER A 78 16.47 3.55 1.05
CA SER A 78 16.88 2.18 1.28
C SER A 78 16.50 1.29 0.09
N SER A 79 17.50 0.60 -0.46
CA SER A 79 17.29 -0.48 -1.42
C SER A 79 16.44 -1.61 -0.81
N ASP A 80 16.52 -1.81 0.51
CA ASP A 80 15.80 -2.84 1.24
C ASP A 80 14.30 -2.54 1.37
N SER A 81 13.89 -1.27 1.15
CA SER A 81 12.47 -0.88 1.16
C SER A 81 11.67 -1.50 0.01
N ILE A 82 12.34 -2.04 -1.00
CA ILE A 82 11.70 -2.74 -2.13
C ILE A 82 11.02 -4.03 -1.66
N GLU A 83 11.59 -4.71 -0.67
CA GLU A 83 11.09 -6.00 -0.16
C GLU A 83 10.08 -5.85 1.00
N LEU A 84 9.75 -4.63 1.39
CA LEU A 84 8.85 -4.42 2.51
C LEU A 84 7.44 -4.90 2.19
N LEU A 85 6.99 -5.85 2.99
CA LEU A 85 5.63 -6.36 2.97
C LEU A 85 4.90 -5.92 4.24
N SER A 86 3.63 -5.60 4.10
CA SER A 86 2.73 -5.41 5.24
C SER A 86 2.49 -6.73 5.98
N LYS A 87 1.87 -6.70 7.16
CA LYS A 87 1.45 -7.93 7.86
C LYS A 87 0.58 -8.88 7.01
N ARG A 88 -0.02 -8.37 5.94
CA ARG A 88 -0.83 -9.17 5.00
C ARG A 88 -0.02 -9.68 3.80
N GLY A 89 1.30 -9.54 3.80
CA GLY A 89 2.14 -9.90 2.66
C GLY A 89 1.97 -8.95 1.46
N GLN A 90 1.47 -7.73 1.68
CA GLN A 90 1.18 -6.78 0.61
C GLN A 90 2.36 -5.84 0.38
N ASN A 91 2.88 -5.81 -0.83
CA ASN A 91 3.83 -4.78 -1.28
C ASN A 91 3.08 -3.47 -1.64
N ILE A 92 3.83 -2.43 -2.00
CA ILE A 92 3.28 -1.10 -2.31
C ILE A 92 2.28 -1.12 -3.48
N LEU A 93 2.46 -2.01 -4.47
CA LEU A 93 1.55 -2.13 -5.61
C LEU A 93 0.21 -2.76 -5.19
N HIS A 94 0.24 -3.78 -4.33
CA HIS A 94 -0.97 -4.34 -3.73
C HIS A 94 -1.78 -3.26 -3.00
N VAL A 95 -1.10 -2.46 -2.16
CA VAL A 95 -1.74 -1.40 -1.40
C VAL A 95 -2.31 -0.33 -2.33
N ALA A 96 -1.53 0.14 -3.31
CA ALA A 96 -2.01 1.12 -4.29
C ALA A 96 -3.22 0.61 -5.07
N ALA A 97 -3.19 -0.66 -5.50
CA ALA A 97 -4.26 -1.30 -6.23
C ALA A 97 -5.54 -1.43 -5.38
N LYS A 98 -5.41 -1.88 -4.14
CA LYS A 98 -6.51 -1.99 -3.17
C LYS A 98 -7.22 -0.68 -2.90
N TYR A 99 -6.47 0.44 -2.84
CA TYR A 99 -7.00 1.77 -2.53
C TYR A 99 -7.21 2.67 -3.76
N GLY A 100 -7.12 2.11 -4.98
CA GLY A 100 -7.43 2.80 -6.23
C GLY A 100 -6.47 3.94 -6.57
N LYS A 101 -5.20 3.83 -6.19
CA LYS A 101 -4.18 4.87 -6.40
C LYS A 101 -3.46 4.68 -7.73
N ASP A 102 -4.17 5.02 -8.80
CA ASP A 102 -3.70 4.88 -10.18
C ASP A 102 -2.35 5.56 -10.44
N ASN A 103 -2.11 6.71 -9.83
CA ASN A 103 -0.84 7.42 -9.95
C ASN A 103 0.35 6.63 -9.36
N VAL A 104 0.17 5.92 -8.24
CA VAL A 104 1.20 5.04 -7.65
C VAL A 104 1.34 3.77 -8.50
N VAL A 105 0.23 3.18 -8.94
CA VAL A 105 0.24 2.01 -9.84
C VAL A 105 1.05 2.33 -11.10
N ASN A 106 0.75 3.42 -11.79
CA ASN A 106 1.46 3.84 -12.99
C ASN A 106 2.93 4.17 -12.72
N PHE A 107 3.27 4.66 -11.55
CA PHE A 107 4.66 4.85 -11.15
C PHE A 107 5.38 3.50 -11.03
N VAL A 108 4.81 2.54 -10.29
CA VAL A 108 5.41 1.22 -10.09
C VAL A 108 5.58 0.46 -11.42
N LEU A 109 4.58 0.52 -12.31
CA LEU A 109 4.66 -0.13 -13.62
C LEU A 109 5.75 0.47 -14.53
N LYS A 110 6.19 1.72 -14.31
CA LYS A 110 7.27 2.35 -15.07
C LYS A 110 8.67 2.08 -14.52
N GLU A 111 8.77 1.60 -13.28
CA GLU A 111 10.03 1.36 -12.60
C GLU A 111 10.46 -0.11 -12.80
N GLU A 112 11.47 -0.35 -13.65
CA GLU A 112 11.97 -1.70 -13.95
C GLU A 112 12.38 -2.47 -12.69
N ARG A 113 13.02 -1.78 -11.73
CA ARG A 113 13.45 -2.40 -10.45
C ARG A 113 12.29 -2.92 -9.58
N LEU A 114 11.04 -2.53 -9.87
CA LEU A 114 9.84 -2.97 -9.16
C LEU A 114 9.04 -4.01 -9.94
N GLU A 115 9.59 -4.55 -11.02
CA GLU A 115 8.92 -5.52 -11.89
C GLU A 115 8.41 -6.75 -11.11
N ASN A 116 9.17 -7.24 -10.15
CA ASN A 116 8.79 -8.37 -9.31
C ASN A 116 7.47 -8.16 -8.57
N PHE A 117 7.10 -6.90 -8.26
CA PHE A 117 5.86 -6.61 -7.53
C PHE A 117 4.59 -6.89 -8.31
N ILE A 118 4.69 -6.93 -9.65
CA ILE A 118 3.54 -6.91 -10.56
C ILE A 118 2.62 -8.13 -10.35
N ASN A 119 3.23 -9.31 -10.18
CA ASN A 119 2.51 -10.59 -10.07
C ASN A 119 2.69 -11.27 -8.70
N GLU A 120 3.32 -10.60 -7.74
CA GLU A 120 3.43 -11.15 -6.39
C GLU A 120 2.05 -11.38 -5.77
N LYS A 121 2.00 -12.35 -4.88
CA LYS A 121 0.78 -12.72 -4.14
C LYS A 121 0.88 -12.28 -2.69
N ASP A 122 -0.20 -11.71 -2.16
CA ASP A 122 -0.35 -11.45 -0.72
C ASP A 122 -0.63 -12.76 0.06
N ASN A 123 -0.81 -12.67 1.38
CA ASN A 123 -1.08 -13.83 2.24
C ASN A 123 -2.41 -14.55 1.93
N GLY A 124 -3.25 -14.01 1.08
CA GLY A 124 -4.47 -14.65 0.56
C GLY A 124 -4.34 -15.14 -0.88
N GLY A 125 -3.11 -15.14 -1.41
CA GLY A 125 -2.81 -15.50 -2.79
C GLY A 125 -3.24 -14.42 -3.81
N ASN A 126 -3.70 -13.24 -3.36
CA ASN A 126 -4.17 -12.22 -4.28
C ASN A 126 -3.01 -11.42 -4.87
N THR A 127 -3.00 -11.24 -6.18
CA THR A 127 -2.12 -10.28 -6.85
C THR A 127 -2.69 -8.85 -6.76
N PRO A 128 -1.92 -7.82 -7.09
CA PRO A 128 -2.44 -6.45 -7.20
C PRO A 128 -3.70 -6.34 -8.07
N LEU A 129 -3.78 -7.11 -9.18
CA LEU A 129 -4.95 -7.14 -10.04
C LEU A 129 -6.20 -7.71 -9.32
N HIS A 130 -6.05 -8.75 -8.51
CA HIS A 130 -7.15 -9.26 -7.69
C HIS A 130 -7.69 -8.18 -6.76
N LEU A 131 -6.80 -7.47 -6.05
CA LEU A 131 -7.21 -6.42 -5.13
C LEU A 131 -7.89 -5.25 -5.84
N ALA A 132 -7.37 -4.82 -7.00
CA ALA A 132 -7.98 -3.76 -7.81
C ALA A 132 -9.43 -4.12 -8.24
N THR A 133 -9.62 -5.36 -8.69
CA THR A 133 -10.93 -5.87 -9.14
C THR A 133 -11.91 -6.02 -7.98
N MET A 134 -11.49 -6.67 -6.90
CA MET A 134 -12.31 -6.89 -5.69
C MET A 134 -12.78 -5.57 -5.08
N HIS A 135 -11.93 -4.55 -5.08
CA HIS A 135 -12.24 -3.22 -4.54
C HIS A 135 -12.82 -2.25 -5.58
N ARG A 136 -13.12 -2.73 -6.81
CA ARG A 136 -13.82 -1.98 -7.86
C ARG A 136 -13.12 -0.70 -8.30
N HIS A 137 -11.83 -0.77 -8.59
CA HIS A 137 -11.03 0.33 -9.07
C HIS A 137 -10.77 0.22 -10.61
N PRO A 138 -11.71 0.62 -11.48
CA PRO A 138 -11.64 0.36 -12.92
C PRO A 138 -10.42 0.98 -13.60
N LYS A 139 -9.97 2.17 -13.16
CA LYS A 139 -8.76 2.79 -13.70
C LYS A 139 -7.52 1.95 -13.42
N VAL A 140 -7.37 1.47 -12.18
CA VAL A 140 -6.25 0.62 -11.79
C VAL A 140 -6.31 -0.72 -12.51
N VAL A 141 -7.50 -1.32 -12.61
CA VAL A 141 -7.70 -2.57 -13.40
C VAL A 141 -7.25 -2.34 -14.84
N SER A 142 -7.66 -1.23 -15.46
CA SER A 142 -7.23 -0.89 -16.82
C SER A 142 -5.71 -0.74 -16.90
N SER A 143 -5.08 0.05 -16.03
CA SER A 143 -3.62 0.25 -16.03
C SER A 143 -2.88 -1.07 -15.89
N LEU A 144 -3.32 -1.97 -15.02
CA LEU A 144 -2.70 -3.28 -14.82
C LEU A 144 -2.91 -4.21 -16.03
N THR A 145 -4.13 -4.28 -16.58
CA THR A 145 -4.41 -5.19 -17.71
C THR A 145 -3.80 -4.76 -19.05
N TRP A 146 -3.45 -3.47 -19.20
CA TRP A 146 -2.72 -2.99 -20.37
C TRP A 146 -1.22 -3.32 -20.32
N ASP A 147 -0.66 -3.59 -19.16
CA ASP A 147 0.73 -3.97 -19.01
C ASP A 147 0.91 -5.47 -19.31
N LYS A 148 1.69 -5.79 -20.35
CA LYS A 148 1.90 -7.16 -20.83
C LYS A 148 2.61 -8.08 -19.83
N ARG A 149 3.24 -7.52 -18.79
CA ARG A 149 3.90 -8.29 -17.71
C ARG A 149 2.91 -8.81 -16.70
N VAL A 150 1.71 -8.23 -16.62
CA VAL A 150 0.65 -8.69 -15.70
C VAL A 150 0.06 -10.00 -16.20
N ASP A 151 0.17 -11.05 -15.39
CA ASP A 151 -0.48 -12.33 -15.66
C ASP A 151 -1.91 -12.34 -15.10
N VAL A 152 -2.87 -12.21 -16.01
CA VAL A 152 -4.31 -12.17 -15.67
C VAL A 152 -4.89 -13.52 -15.28
N ASN A 153 -4.15 -14.62 -15.52
CA ASN A 153 -4.60 -16.00 -15.27
C ASN A 153 -4.18 -16.51 -13.88
N LEU A 154 -3.39 -15.73 -13.12
CA LEU A 154 -3.02 -16.13 -11.78
C LEU A 154 -4.26 -16.29 -10.91
N VAL A 155 -4.26 -17.34 -10.08
CA VAL A 155 -5.34 -17.62 -9.14
C VAL A 155 -4.88 -17.33 -7.71
N ASN A 156 -5.82 -16.86 -6.88
CA ASN A 156 -5.61 -16.70 -5.45
C ASN A 156 -5.76 -18.04 -4.70
N ASP A 157 -5.68 -18.04 -3.36
CA ASP A 157 -5.79 -19.25 -2.53
C ASP A 157 -7.18 -19.90 -2.57
N ARG A 158 -8.18 -19.20 -3.14
CA ARG A 158 -9.52 -19.76 -3.40
C ARG A 158 -9.65 -20.38 -4.80
N GLY A 159 -8.56 -20.44 -5.58
CA GLY A 159 -8.56 -20.90 -6.95
C GLY A 159 -9.26 -19.95 -7.93
N GLN A 160 -9.40 -18.66 -7.58
CA GLN A 160 -10.10 -17.66 -8.38
C GLN A 160 -9.10 -16.77 -9.10
N THR A 161 -9.32 -16.50 -10.38
CA THR A 161 -8.66 -15.38 -11.09
C THR A 161 -9.22 -14.04 -10.58
N ALA A 162 -8.56 -12.94 -10.95
CA ALA A 162 -9.05 -11.61 -10.61
C ALA A 162 -10.48 -11.35 -11.14
N LEU A 163 -10.82 -11.91 -12.30
CA LEU A 163 -12.16 -11.85 -12.88
C LEU A 163 -13.16 -12.69 -12.08
N ASP A 164 -12.80 -13.93 -11.73
CA ASP A 164 -13.67 -14.81 -10.94
C ASP A 164 -13.97 -14.21 -9.57
N ALA A 165 -12.97 -13.57 -8.94
CA ALA A 165 -13.12 -12.93 -7.64
C ALA A 165 -14.21 -11.84 -7.66
N VAL A 166 -14.32 -11.05 -8.74
CA VAL A 166 -15.36 -10.02 -8.84
C VAL A 166 -16.74 -10.62 -9.18
N LEU A 167 -16.77 -11.69 -9.97
CA LEU A 167 -18.04 -12.36 -10.34
C LEU A 167 -18.66 -13.07 -9.14
N SER A 168 -17.85 -13.67 -8.27
CA SER A 168 -18.32 -14.32 -7.05
C SER A 168 -18.99 -13.37 -6.05
N VAL A 169 -18.58 -12.08 -6.05
CA VAL A 169 -19.21 -11.04 -5.22
C VAL A 169 -20.58 -10.60 -5.75
N LYS A 170 -20.89 -10.85 -7.05
CA LYS A 170 -22.17 -10.46 -7.67
C LYS A 170 -23.33 -11.43 -7.36
N HIS A 171 -23.04 -12.61 -6.88
CA HIS A 171 -24.04 -13.57 -6.42
C HIS A 171 -23.81 -13.83 -4.93
N PRO A 172 -24.38 -12.99 -4.03
CA PRO A 172 -24.44 -13.37 -2.63
C PRO A 172 -25.21 -14.70 -2.61
N THR A 173 -24.50 -15.78 -2.23
CA THR A 173 -25.19 -17.05 -1.96
C THR A 173 -26.23 -16.76 -0.90
N THR A 174 -27.37 -17.48 -0.94
CA THR A 174 -28.47 -17.36 0.04
C THR A 174 -28.01 -17.45 1.50
N PHE A 175 -26.77 -17.83 1.75
CA PHE A 175 -26.12 -17.87 3.05
C PHE A 175 -25.67 -16.48 3.53
N ASP A 176 -25.27 -15.56 2.65
CA ASP A 176 -24.83 -14.22 3.03
C ASP A 176 -26.01 -13.27 3.31
N GLN A 177 -27.22 -13.60 2.85
CA GLN A 177 -28.43 -12.81 3.12
C GLN A 177 -28.94 -12.96 4.57
N VAL A 178 -28.58 -14.04 5.27
CA VAL A 178 -29.07 -14.30 6.63
C VAL A 178 -28.34 -13.43 7.68
N TYR A 179 -27.10 -13.01 7.41
CA TYR A 179 -26.30 -12.21 8.35
C TYR A 179 -26.41 -10.69 8.19
N LEU A 180 -27.15 -10.20 7.17
CA LEU A 180 -27.30 -8.75 6.94
C LEU A 180 -28.61 -8.18 7.57
N TYR A 181 -29.43 -8.99 8.19
CA TYR A 181 -30.70 -8.58 8.81
C TYR A 181 -30.70 -8.61 10.35
N ASP A 182 -29.60 -9.05 10.98
CA ASP A 182 -29.48 -9.13 12.45
C ASP A 182 -28.34 -8.25 13.02
N ALA A 183 -28.11 -7.06 12.46
CA ALA A 183 -27.18 -6.07 13.02
C ALA A 183 -27.80 -4.67 13.03
#